data_9330e8122d96374cddd16b13394f4e6a
#
_entry.id   9330e8122d96374cddd16b13394f4e6a
#
_cell.length_a   1.000
_cell.length_b   1.000
_cell.length_c   1.000
_cell.angle_alpha   90.00
_cell.angle_beta   90.00
_cell.angle_gamma   90.00
#
_symmetry.space_group_name_H-M   'P 1'
#
loop_
_entity.id
_entity.type
_entity.pdbx_description
1 polymer ?
#
loop_
_entity_poly.entity_id
_entity_poly.type
_entity_poly.pdbx_seq_one_letter_code
_entity_poly.pdbx_strand_id
1 'polypeptide(L)'
;MKIALGIHVGHDRGACIIKDGKVLAALSQERIDRIKHSQSIEIPFETIDSLLKYCNLTINDISCIGLSHVAIEGEAVKNMHCRDFFNYYKCEYIPFYFVSHHDAHAYSSYFSSGFNESLIFVADGGGDFIDGKQESETIYIAKDGNIQKIDKRLQNMAVRHMKDPINHLYPFMPTYVQNLEMSLARKYSQITHLLGFKSGEEGKTMGLASYGKSIINYSNLNFNNLSFSTKYSDIIKELNALQLFSNKRYKDYIKENRADIAKTVQSYIENAVISIIKNYLKLYPCKNLCLSGGLFLNCLTNHKIIENCNLENIFILPASGDDGQALGSAYYAYLQQFGKTKFNINLPYLGLSYSDDKILQDIKTKNL
;
A
#
# COMPACT_ATOMS: atom_id res chain seq x y z
N MET A 1 19.44 -0.51 25.35
CA MET A 1 19.23 -0.36 23.90
C MET A 1 17.75 -0.16 23.65
N LYS A 2 17.37 0.71 22.72
CA LYS A 2 15.97 0.95 22.35
C LYS A 2 15.71 0.22 21.03
N ILE A 3 15.06 -0.95 21.08
CA ILE A 3 14.86 -1.79 19.90
C ILE A 3 13.37 -2.04 19.67
N ALA A 4 12.87 -1.67 18.51
CA ALA A 4 11.50 -1.95 18.07
C ALA A 4 11.53 -3.00 16.95
N LEU A 5 10.62 -3.97 17.05
CA LEU A 5 10.29 -4.92 16.00
C LEU A 5 8.95 -4.48 15.36
N GLY A 6 8.95 -4.22 14.08
CA GLY A 6 7.73 -4.00 13.31
C GLY A 6 7.34 -5.26 12.56
N ILE A 7 6.07 -5.58 12.55
CA ILE A 7 5.49 -6.75 11.91
C ILE A 7 4.30 -6.30 11.06
N HIS A 8 4.19 -6.86 9.86
CA HIS A 8 2.97 -6.78 9.05
C HIS A 8 2.46 -8.20 8.76
N VAL A 9 1.17 -8.41 8.93
CA VAL A 9 0.48 -9.66 8.58
C VAL A 9 -0.65 -9.38 7.59
N GLY A 10 -1.02 -10.37 6.80
CA GLY A 10 -1.98 -10.22 5.73
C GLY A 10 -1.33 -10.38 4.36
N HIS A 11 -1.55 -9.44 3.45
CA HIS A 11 -0.90 -9.37 2.13
C HIS A 11 0.51 -8.77 2.27
N ASP A 12 1.50 -9.34 1.58
CA ASP A 12 2.89 -8.86 1.61
C ASP A 12 3.52 -8.81 3.03
N ARG A 13 3.22 -9.80 3.85
CA ARG A 13 3.70 -9.87 5.24
C ARG A 13 5.22 -9.77 5.34
N GLY A 14 5.69 -9.17 6.44
CA GLY A 14 7.11 -8.93 6.65
C GLY A 14 7.45 -8.44 8.04
N ALA A 15 8.73 -8.16 8.27
CA ALA A 15 9.23 -7.62 9.52
C ALA A 15 10.33 -6.58 9.31
N CYS A 16 10.53 -5.72 10.33
CA CYS A 16 11.54 -4.66 10.35
C CYS A 16 12.11 -4.49 11.75
N ILE A 17 13.39 -4.20 11.88
CA ILE A 17 14.06 -3.91 13.16
C ILE A 17 14.63 -2.49 13.13
N ILE A 18 14.25 -1.70 14.15
CA ILE A 18 14.80 -0.38 14.44
C ILE A 18 15.56 -0.44 15.77
N LYS A 19 16.81 0.03 15.78
CA LYS A 19 17.66 0.12 16.97
C LYS A 19 18.16 1.54 17.15
N ASP A 20 17.90 2.13 18.32
CA ASP A 20 18.34 3.47 18.71
C ASP A 20 18.07 4.54 17.62
N GLY A 21 16.87 4.47 16.99
CA GLY A 21 16.44 5.35 15.92
C GLY A 21 16.99 5.02 14.52
N LYS A 22 17.83 3.99 14.37
CA LYS A 22 18.34 3.54 13.08
C LYS A 22 17.59 2.29 12.59
N VAL A 23 17.09 2.31 11.37
CA VAL A 23 16.56 1.11 10.71
C VAL A 23 17.74 0.19 10.40
N LEU A 24 17.75 -1.01 11.00
CA LEU A 24 18.83 -1.98 10.81
C LEU A 24 18.58 -2.84 9.58
N ALA A 25 17.38 -3.43 9.49
CA ALA A 25 16.97 -4.26 8.37
C ALA A 25 15.45 -4.37 8.29
N ALA A 26 14.95 -4.64 7.08
CA ALA A 26 13.56 -5.00 6.80
C ALA A 26 13.52 -6.12 5.76
N LEU A 27 12.57 -7.05 5.90
CA LEU A 27 12.48 -8.22 5.05
C LEU A 27 11.02 -8.65 4.86
N SER A 28 10.61 -8.86 3.61
CA SER A 28 9.33 -9.45 3.29
C SER A 28 9.40 -10.97 3.35
N GLN A 29 8.34 -11.64 3.81
CA GLN A 29 8.25 -13.10 3.91
C GLN A 29 8.44 -13.79 2.55
N GLU A 30 8.01 -13.17 1.45
CA GLU A 30 8.20 -13.70 0.10
C GLU A 30 9.68 -13.98 -0.26
N ARG A 31 10.63 -13.33 0.41
CA ARG A 31 12.07 -13.58 0.23
C ARG A 31 12.51 -14.90 0.88
N ILE A 32 11.75 -15.36 1.86
CA ILE A 32 11.98 -16.61 2.59
C ILE A 32 11.23 -17.77 1.92
N ASP A 33 9.91 -17.66 1.81
CA ASP A 33 9.03 -18.73 1.31
C ASP A 33 8.97 -18.82 -0.22
N ARG A 34 9.49 -17.82 -0.94
CA ARG A 34 9.49 -17.71 -2.40
C ARG A 34 8.09 -17.65 -3.03
N ILE A 35 7.11 -17.26 -2.23
CA ILE A 35 5.73 -17.04 -2.69
C ILE A 35 5.53 -15.55 -2.87
N LYS A 36 5.39 -15.09 -4.12
CA LYS A 36 5.14 -13.68 -4.42
C LYS A 36 3.87 -13.20 -3.72
N HIS A 37 3.95 -12.03 -3.06
CA HIS A 37 2.86 -11.48 -2.24
C HIS A 37 2.42 -12.45 -1.14
N SER A 38 3.37 -13.11 -0.46
CA SER A 38 3.09 -14.06 0.62
C SER A 38 2.01 -13.52 1.56
N GLN A 39 0.89 -14.26 1.65
CA GLN A 39 -0.31 -13.82 2.35
C GLN A 39 -0.69 -14.82 3.44
N SER A 40 -0.78 -14.35 4.69
CA SER A 40 -1.34 -15.08 5.84
C SER A 40 -1.66 -14.10 6.96
N ILE A 41 -2.62 -14.47 7.80
CA ILE A 41 -2.86 -13.79 9.08
C ILE A 41 -1.84 -14.18 10.16
N GLU A 42 -1.03 -15.21 9.91
CA GLU A 42 -0.01 -15.66 10.83
C GLU A 42 1.20 -14.74 10.83
N ILE A 43 1.82 -14.59 11.99
CA ILE A 43 3.07 -13.85 12.16
C ILE A 43 4.17 -14.51 11.32
N PRO A 44 5.00 -13.74 10.57
CA PRO A 44 6.08 -14.27 9.74
C PRO A 44 7.31 -14.60 10.59
N PHE A 45 7.23 -15.65 11.42
CA PHE A 45 8.29 -16.02 12.37
C PHE A 45 9.64 -16.27 11.70
N GLU A 46 9.65 -16.96 10.57
CA GLU A 46 10.89 -17.23 9.81
C GLU A 46 11.59 -15.95 9.36
N THR A 47 10.80 -14.93 8.97
CA THR A 47 11.33 -13.61 8.62
C THR A 47 11.92 -12.92 9.84
N ILE A 48 11.22 -12.96 10.98
CA ILE A 48 11.69 -12.36 12.24
C ILE A 48 12.99 -13.04 12.69
N ASP A 49 13.04 -14.37 12.70
CA ASP A 49 14.23 -15.14 13.07
C ASP A 49 15.42 -14.81 12.18
N SER A 50 15.17 -14.68 10.87
CA SER A 50 16.20 -14.29 9.90
C SER A 50 16.75 -12.89 10.17
N LEU A 51 15.88 -11.93 10.51
CA LEU A 51 16.29 -10.56 10.87
C LEU A 51 17.04 -10.50 12.19
N LEU A 52 16.56 -11.19 13.23
CA LEU A 52 17.24 -11.26 14.53
C LEU A 52 18.65 -11.81 14.36
N LYS A 53 18.77 -12.93 13.64
CA LYS A 53 20.09 -13.53 13.33
C LYS A 53 20.99 -12.57 12.56
N TYR A 54 20.49 -11.90 11.52
CA TYR A 54 21.23 -10.97 10.70
C TYR A 54 21.74 -9.77 11.49
N CYS A 55 20.92 -9.26 12.41
CA CYS A 55 21.26 -8.13 13.27
C CYS A 55 22.07 -8.50 14.53
N ASN A 56 22.43 -9.77 14.72
CA ASN A 56 23.03 -10.30 15.95
C ASN A 56 22.22 -9.95 17.20
N LEU A 57 20.92 -10.16 17.14
CA LEU A 57 19.95 -9.92 18.21
C LEU A 57 19.23 -11.21 18.57
N THR A 58 18.68 -11.23 19.76
CA THR A 58 17.72 -12.23 20.24
C THR A 58 16.38 -11.57 20.51
N ILE A 59 15.33 -12.34 20.68
CA ILE A 59 14.02 -11.79 21.01
C ILE A 59 14.01 -11.02 22.34
N ASN A 60 14.89 -11.39 23.26
CA ASN A 60 15.02 -10.71 24.56
C ASN A 60 15.65 -9.31 24.46
N ASP A 61 16.25 -8.97 23.33
CA ASP A 61 16.75 -7.62 23.06
C ASP A 61 15.65 -6.65 22.61
N ILE A 62 14.49 -7.20 22.18
CA ILE A 62 13.38 -6.40 21.66
C ILE A 62 12.63 -5.70 22.81
N SER A 63 12.51 -4.39 22.71
CA SER A 63 11.89 -3.55 23.75
C SER A 63 10.38 -3.31 23.51
N CYS A 64 9.95 -3.36 22.26
CA CYS A 64 8.54 -3.18 21.86
C CYS A 64 8.27 -3.75 20.47
N ILE A 65 7.00 -4.06 20.21
CA ILE A 65 6.54 -4.64 18.95
C ILE A 65 5.42 -3.78 18.39
N GLY A 66 5.54 -3.41 17.11
CA GLY A 66 4.46 -2.83 16.32
C GLY A 66 3.88 -3.88 15.38
N LEU A 67 2.56 -3.98 15.31
CA LEU A 67 1.90 -4.91 14.40
C LEU A 67 0.78 -4.21 13.64
N SER A 68 0.84 -4.26 12.31
CA SER A 68 -0.23 -3.87 11.40
C SER A 68 -0.78 -5.10 10.68
N HIS A 69 -2.05 -5.02 10.28
CA HIS A 69 -2.70 -6.08 9.50
C HIS A 69 -3.72 -5.48 8.54
N VAL A 70 -4.16 -6.28 7.56
CA VAL A 70 -5.23 -5.91 6.65
C VAL A 70 -6.56 -6.48 7.15
N ALA A 71 -7.51 -5.58 7.41
CA ALA A 71 -8.93 -5.93 7.46
C ALA A 71 -9.36 -6.91 8.58
N ILE A 72 -8.66 -6.95 9.72
CA ILE A 72 -9.05 -7.77 10.84
C ILE A 72 -9.37 -6.88 12.03
N GLU A 73 -10.65 -6.79 12.37
CA GLU A 73 -11.12 -6.04 13.52
C GLU A 73 -11.23 -6.93 14.77
N GLY A 74 -10.95 -6.34 15.92
CA GLY A 74 -11.36 -6.83 17.21
C GLY A 74 -10.25 -7.34 18.12
N GLU A 75 -10.50 -7.26 19.42
CA GLU A 75 -9.59 -7.68 20.48
C GLU A 75 -9.21 -9.15 20.42
N ALA A 76 -10.10 -10.02 19.90
CA ALA A 76 -9.83 -11.44 19.77
C ALA A 76 -8.62 -11.73 18.86
N VAL A 77 -8.49 -10.99 17.76
CA VAL A 77 -7.37 -11.14 16.82
C VAL A 77 -6.08 -10.58 17.39
N LYS A 78 -6.15 -9.43 18.06
CA LYS A 78 -4.99 -8.86 18.76
C LYS A 78 -4.46 -9.84 19.80
N ASN A 79 -5.35 -10.40 20.60
CA ASN A 79 -5.01 -11.40 21.62
C ASN A 79 -4.43 -12.67 21.00
N MET A 80 -4.93 -13.10 19.84
CA MET A 80 -4.37 -14.22 19.07
C MET A 80 -2.92 -13.96 18.69
N HIS A 81 -2.62 -12.81 18.08
CA HIS A 81 -1.26 -12.47 17.68
C HIS A 81 -0.29 -12.38 18.88
N CYS A 82 -0.72 -11.76 19.99
CA CYS A 82 0.10 -11.73 21.21
C CYS A 82 0.39 -13.12 21.72
N ARG A 83 -0.67 -13.97 21.88
CA ARG A 83 -0.53 -15.34 22.34
C ARG A 83 0.39 -16.17 21.45
N ASP A 84 0.20 -16.10 20.13
CA ASP A 84 0.97 -16.90 19.18
C ASP A 84 2.45 -16.47 19.17
N PHE A 85 2.72 -15.17 19.31
CA PHE A 85 4.07 -14.64 19.44
C PHE A 85 4.77 -15.14 20.71
N PHE A 86 4.15 -14.98 21.88
CA PHE A 86 4.73 -15.43 23.14
C PHE A 86 4.85 -16.95 23.25
N ASN A 87 3.91 -17.70 22.66
CA ASN A 87 4.01 -19.15 22.60
C ASN A 87 5.19 -19.63 21.74
N TYR A 88 5.47 -18.93 20.63
CA TYR A 88 6.57 -19.28 19.75
C TYR A 88 7.93 -18.99 20.40
N TYR A 89 8.12 -17.75 20.88
CA TYR A 89 9.41 -17.33 21.42
C TYR A 89 9.66 -17.74 22.87
N LYS A 90 8.61 -18.06 23.62
CA LYS A 90 8.68 -18.37 25.07
C LYS A 90 9.48 -17.32 25.85
N CYS A 91 9.29 -16.05 25.50
CA CYS A 91 9.99 -14.91 26.07
C CYS A 91 9.12 -14.23 27.15
N GLU A 92 9.78 -13.32 27.92
CA GLU A 92 9.08 -12.40 28.81
C GLU A 92 8.17 -11.46 28.03
N TYR A 93 7.22 -10.81 28.75
CA TYR A 93 6.28 -9.88 28.16
C TYR A 93 7.00 -8.71 27.49
N ILE A 94 6.65 -8.48 26.21
CA ILE A 94 7.09 -7.34 25.39
C ILE A 94 5.84 -6.54 25.02
N PRO A 95 5.80 -5.20 25.21
CA PRO A 95 4.67 -4.37 24.82
C PRO A 95 4.34 -4.47 23.33
N PHE A 96 3.08 -4.77 23.00
CA PHE A 96 2.55 -4.75 21.64
C PHE A 96 1.77 -3.46 21.38
N TYR A 97 2.05 -2.83 20.24
CA TYR A 97 1.35 -1.67 19.71
C TYR A 97 0.69 -2.06 18.38
N PHE A 98 -0.62 -2.10 18.36
CA PHE A 98 -1.37 -2.36 17.14
C PHE A 98 -1.55 -1.06 16.36
N VAL A 99 -1.20 -1.10 15.09
CA VAL A 99 -1.17 0.07 14.20
C VAL A 99 -2.23 -0.10 13.14
N SER A 100 -3.05 0.93 12.90
CA SER A 100 -4.00 0.89 11.81
C SER A 100 -3.27 0.82 10.46
N HIS A 101 -3.89 0.17 9.47
CA HIS A 101 -3.28 -0.08 8.18
C HIS A 101 -2.78 1.21 7.50
N HIS A 102 -3.64 2.22 7.38
CA HIS A 102 -3.24 3.49 6.76
C HIS A 102 -2.28 4.31 7.64
N ASP A 103 -2.34 4.18 8.95
CA ASP A 103 -1.35 4.82 9.82
C ASP A 103 0.04 4.19 9.59
N ALA A 104 0.16 2.85 9.45
CA ALA A 104 1.43 2.21 9.14
C ALA A 104 2.01 2.72 7.80
N HIS A 105 1.19 2.89 6.76
CA HIS A 105 1.61 3.53 5.52
C HIS A 105 2.09 4.97 5.70
N ALA A 106 1.36 5.78 6.49
CA ALA A 106 1.73 7.17 6.74
C ALA A 106 3.05 7.27 7.51
N TYR A 107 3.21 6.43 8.54
CA TYR A 107 4.46 6.37 9.34
C TYR A 107 5.64 5.92 8.50
N SER A 108 5.48 4.89 7.67
CA SER A 108 6.56 4.37 6.82
C SER A 108 7.07 5.43 5.84
N SER A 109 6.19 6.19 5.20
CA SER A 109 6.59 7.20 4.23
C SER A 109 7.16 8.46 4.91
N TYR A 110 6.49 9.00 5.93
CA TYR A 110 6.93 10.24 6.56
C TYR A 110 8.28 10.11 7.28
N PHE A 111 8.43 9.10 8.14
CA PHE A 111 9.67 8.96 8.91
C PHE A 111 10.87 8.51 8.06
N SER A 112 10.61 7.93 6.89
CA SER A 112 11.66 7.60 5.92
C SER A 112 12.04 8.78 5.03
N SER A 113 11.18 9.79 4.87
CA SER A 113 11.43 10.94 4.02
C SER A 113 12.48 11.91 4.55
N GLY A 114 12.64 11.96 5.87
CA GLY A 114 13.46 12.95 6.55
C GLY A 114 12.86 14.37 6.58
N PHE A 115 11.62 14.57 6.14
CA PHE A 115 10.95 15.88 6.14
C PHE A 115 10.54 16.30 7.55
N ASN A 116 10.69 17.58 7.87
CA ASN A 116 10.18 18.15 9.11
C ASN A 116 8.67 18.36 9.06
N GLU A 117 8.14 18.72 7.88
CA GLU A 117 6.70 18.83 7.61
C GLU A 117 6.34 18.24 6.28
N SER A 118 5.15 17.65 6.14
CA SER A 118 4.67 17.06 4.90
C SER A 118 3.15 16.93 4.90
N LEU A 119 2.54 17.12 3.74
CA LEU A 119 1.26 16.47 3.44
C LEU A 119 1.54 14.99 3.15
N ILE A 120 0.71 14.08 3.66
CA ILE A 120 0.84 12.65 3.38
C ILE A 120 -0.46 12.18 2.74
N PHE A 121 -0.37 11.53 1.60
CA PHE A 121 -1.50 10.89 0.95
C PHE A 121 -1.29 9.39 0.88
N VAL A 122 -2.17 8.66 1.57
CA VAL A 122 -2.25 7.19 1.51
C VAL A 122 -3.40 6.82 0.60
N ALA A 123 -3.13 6.04 -0.46
CA ALA A 123 -4.14 5.52 -1.38
C ALA A 123 -3.86 4.04 -1.67
N ASP A 124 -4.73 3.19 -1.17
CA ASP A 124 -4.53 1.74 -1.21
C ASP A 124 -5.76 0.97 -1.69
N GLY A 125 -5.58 -0.33 -1.94
CA GLY A 125 -6.66 -1.25 -2.28
C GLY A 125 -7.70 -1.36 -1.17
N GLY A 126 -7.26 -1.29 0.08
CA GLY A 126 -8.15 -1.24 1.23
C GLY A 126 -7.42 -1.46 2.55
N GLY A 127 -7.65 -0.56 3.49
CA GLY A 127 -7.14 -0.61 4.87
C GLY A 127 -8.08 -1.30 5.84
N ASP A 128 -8.16 -0.77 7.06
CA ASP A 128 -8.97 -1.32 8.13
C ASP A 128 -10.47 -1.17 7.89
N PHE A 129 -11.25 -2.01 8.58
CA PHE A 129 -12.69 -1.88 8.62
C PHE A 129 -13.13 -0.87 9.67
N ILE A 130 -14.08 -0.03 9.30
CA ILE A 130 -14.71 0.96 10.16
C ILE A 130 -16.21 0.93 9.85
N ASP A 131 -17.02 0.52 10.81
CA ASP A 131 -18.48 0.42 10.68
C ASP A 131 -18.93 -0.38 9.43
N GLY A 132 -18.27 -1.51 9.18
CA GLY A 132 -18.57 -2.39 8.04
C GLY A 132 -18.12 -1.89 6.68
N LYS A 133 -17.41 -0.75 6.62
CA LYS A 133 -16.76 -0.23 5.42
C LYS A 133 -15.24 -0.32 5.58
N GLN A 134 -14.52 -0.31 4.47
CA GLN A 134 -13.07 -0.40 4.46
C GLN A 134 -12.42 0.94 4.10
N GLU A 135 -11.34 1.32 4.78
CA GLU A 135 -10.53 2.49 4.39
C GLU A 135 -10.05 2.35 2.95
N SER A 136 -10.04 3.45 2.22
CA SER A 136 -9.65 3.51 0.81
C SER A 136 -8.56 4.55 0.54
N GLU A 137 -8.79 5.79 0.89
CA GLU A 137 -7.85 6.89 0.81
C GLU A 137 -7.83 7.63 2.16
N THR A 138 -6.65 8.12 2.56
CA THR A 138 -6.48 8.90 3.78
C THR A 138 -5.46 10.03 3.59
N ILE A 139 -5.79 11.20 4.10
CA ILE A 139 -4.91 12.36 4.10
C ILE A 139 -4.44 12.64 5.52
N TYR A 140 -3.16 12.91 5.65
CA TYR A 140 -2.55 13.37 6.91
C TYR A 140 -1.73 14.62 6.66
N ILE A 141 -1.53 15.37 7.72
CA ILE A 141 -0.45 16.36 7.83
C ILE A 141 0.54 15.89 8.88
N ALA A 142 1.80 16.11 8.61
CA ALA A 142 2.87 15.79 9.55
C ALA A 142 3.73 17.02 9.80
N LYS A 143 4.09 17.27 11.07
CA LYS A 143 4.98 18.34 11.46
C LYS A 143 5.76 17.96 12.72
N ASP A 144 7.07 18.14 12.67
CA ASP A 144 7.99 17.93 13.80
C ASP A 144 7.79 16.55 14.48
N GLY A 145 7.62 15.51 13.66
CA GLY A 145 7.42 14.13 14.11
C GLY A 145 6.02 13.81 14.65
N ASN A 146 5.06 14.70 14.54
CA ASN A 146 3.65 14.40 14.80
C ASN A 146 2.92 14.21 13.49
N ILE A 147 2.10 13.17 13.41
CA ILE A 147 1.23 12.88 12.28
C ILE A 147 -0.22 13.04 12.74
N GLN A 148 -0.99 13.81 12.00
CA GLN A 148 -2.41 14.02 12.22
C GLN A 148 -3.22 13.61 11.01
N LYS A 149 -4.17 12.69 11.19
CA LYS A 149 -5.17 12.32 10.18
C LYS A 149 -6.14 13.47 9.98
N ILE A 150 -6.28 13.96 8.76
CA ILE A 150 -7.13 15.10 8.39
C ILE A 150 -8.45 14.63 7.80
N ASP A 151 -8.38 13.68 6.89
CA ASP A 151 -9.55 13.18 6.17
C ASP A 151 -9.35 11.74 5.77
N LYS A 152 -10.45 11.00 5.63
CA LYS A 152 -10.44 9.61 5.14
C LYS A 152 -11.70 9.30 4.35
N ARG A 153 -11.56 8.44 3.37
CA ARG A 153 -12.63 7.89 2.59
C ARG A 153 -12.80 6.41 2.89
N LEU A 154 -14.03 5.95 2.90
CA LEU A 154 -14.41 4.56 3.12
C LEU A 154 -15.07 3.99 1.86
N GLN A 155 -14.81 2.73 1.57
CA GLN A 155 -15.38 1.99 0.45
C GLN A 155 -16.24 0.81 0.92
N ASN A 156 -17.08 0.29 0.02
CA ASN A 156 -17.92 -0.87 0.31
C ASN A 156 -17.14 -2.19 0.12
N MET A 157 -17.43 -3.18 0.99
CA MET A 157 -16.74 -4.46 1.04
C MET A 157 -17.13 -5.50 0.00
N ALA A 158 -18.35 -5.46 -0.49
CA ALA A 158 -18.97 -6.57 -1.22
C ALA A 158 -18.22 -7.01 -2.50
N VAL A 159 -17.28 -6.18 -2.98
CA VAL A 159 -16.47 -6.49 -4.18
C VAL A 159 -15.34 -7.47 -3.89
N ARG A 160 -14.89 -7.62 -2.62
CA ARG A 160 -13.73 -8.43 -2.25
C ARG A 160 -13.96 -9.95 -2.36
N HIS A 161 -15.20 -10.39 -2.21
CA HIS A 161 -15.55 -11.82 -2.19
C HIS A 161 -15.99 -12.38 -3.55
N MET A 162 -16.04 -11.55 -4.58
CA MET A 162 -16.37 -12.03 -5.92
C MET A 162 -15.13 -12.60 -6.58
N LYS A 163 -14.98 -13.92 -6.52
CA LYS A 163 -13.97 -14.64 -7.34
C LYS A 163 -14.23 -14.30 -8.81
N ASP A 164 -13.33 -13.54 -9.42
CA ASP A 164 -13.31 -13.22 -10.85
C ASP A 164 -14.64 -12.69 -11.43
N PRO A 165 -15.27 -11.65 -10.81
CA PRO A 165 -16.59 -11.23 -11.24
C PRO A 165 -16.59 -10.53 -12.60
N ILE A 166 -15.42 -10.06 -13.06
CA ILE A 166 -15.34 -9.11 -14.17
C ILE A 166 -15.31 -9.82 -15.51
N ASN A 167 -14.61 -10.96 -15.61
CA ASN A 167 -14.43 -11.64 -16.89
C ASN A 167 -15.69 -12.29 -17.44
N HIS A 168 -16.68 -12.58 -16.58
CA HIS A 168 -17.87 -13.34 -17.00
C HIS A 168 -19.21 -12.64 -16.77
N LEU A 169 -19.28 -11.57 -15.97
CA LEU A 169 -20.55 -11.03 -15.48
C LEU A 169 -20.91 -9.63 -16.00
N TYR A 170 -19.96 -8.86 -16.54
CA TYR A 170 -20.33 -7.58 -17.14
C TYR A 170 -20.80 -7.78 -18.59
N PRO A 171 -21.93 -7.22 -19.01
CA PRO A 171 -22.81 -6.28 -18.37
C PRO A 171 -23.85 -6.89 -17.39
N PHE A 172 -23.73 -8.17 -17.06
CA PHE A 172 -24.70 -8.92 -16.25
C PHE A 172 -24.51 -8.78 -14.74
N MET A 173 -23.58 -7.91 -14.30
CA MET A 173 -23.41 -7.65 -12.87
C MET A 173 -24.71 -7.10 -12.26
N PRO A 174 -25.13 -7.64 -11.10
CA PRO A 174 -26.26 -7.07 -10.38
C PRO A 174 -26.08 -5.57 -10.14
N THR A 175 -27.14 -4.80 -10.28
CA THR A 175 -27.11 -3.32 -10.17
C THR A 175 -26.50 -2.83 -8.84
N TYR A 176 -26.69 -3.59 -7.74
CA TYR A 176 -26.11 -3.24 -6.45
C TYR A 176 -24.58 -3.28 -6.45
N VAL A 177 -23.96 -4.22 -7.17
CA VAL A 177 -22.49 -4.32 -7.29
C VAL A 177 -21.94 -3.15 -8.10
N GLN A 178 -22.63 -2.75 -9.17
CA GLN A 178 -22.24 -1.63 -10.02
C GLN A 178 -22.25 -0.29 -9.26
N ASN A 179 -23.04 -0.19 -8.20
CA ASN A 179 -23.17 1.02 -7.38
C ASN A 179 -22.27 1.03 -6.12
N LEU A 180 -21.43 0.02 -5.92
CA LEU A 180 -20.54 -0.02 -4.78
C LEU A 180 -19.40 1.00 -4.93
N GLU A 181 -19.15 1.74 -3.85
CA GLU A 181 -17.99 2.63 -3.75
C GLU A 181 -16.70 1.83 -3.65
N MET A 182 -15.67 2.28 -4.33
CA MET A 182 -14.35 1.64 -4.38
C MET A 182 -13.23 2.63 -4.15
N SER A 183 -12.07 2.13 -3.73
CA SER A 183 -10.83 2.93 -3.77
C SER A 183 -10.38 3.18 -5.21
N LEU A 184 -9.58 4.23 -5.40
CA LEU A 184 -8.93 4.51 -6.67
C LEU A 184 -8.05 3.32 -7.11
N ALA A 185 -7.34 2.71 -6.17
CA ALA A 185 -6.51 1.55 -6.43
C ALA A 185 -7.33 0.33 -6.88
N ARG A 186 -8.45 0.02 -6.22
CA ARG A 186 -9.34 -1.06 -6.66
C ARG A 186 -9.99 -0.79 -8.01
N LYS A 187 -10.33 0.46 -8.29
CA LYS A 187 -10.84 0.82 -9.61
C LYS A 187 -9.83 0.50 -10.71
N TYR A 188 -8.56 0.81 -10.44
CA TYR A 188 -7.47 0.48 -11.36
C TYR A 188 -7.29 -1.04 -11.51
N SER A 189 -7.28 -1.76 -10.40
CA SER A 189 -7.16 -3.22 -10.37
C SER A 189 -8.30 -3.91 -11.12
N GLN A 190 -9.52 -3.44 -10.97
CA GLN A 190 -10.67 -4.00 -11.70
C GLN A 190 -10.58 -3.80 -13.22
N ILE A 191 -10.12 -2.63 -13.67
CA ILE A 191 -9.88 -2.45 -15.11
C ILE A 191 -8.72 -3.33 -15.58
N THR A 192 -7.72 -3.57 -14.73
CA THR A 192 -6.64 -4.53 -15.00
C THR A 192 -7.21 -5.93 -15.28
N HIS A 193 -8.13 -6.40 -14.44
CA HIS A 193 -8.84 -7.68 -14.68
C HIS A 193 -9.71 -7.64 -15.95
N LEU A 194 -10.43 -6.54 -16.18
CA LEU A 194 -11.24 -6.35 -17.39
C LEU A 194 -10.39 -6.51 -18.66
N LEU A 195 -9.15 -6.04 -18.62
CA LEU A 195 -8.18 -6.18 -19.71
C LEU A 195 -7.59 -7.58 -19.83
N GLY A 196 -8.00 -8.54 -18.98
CA GLY A 196 -7.55 -9.92 -19.00
C GLY A 196 -6.21 -10.18 -18.30
N PHE A 197 -5.74 -9.25 -17.48
CA PHE A 197 -4.59 -9.45 -16.60
C PHE A 197 -5.03 -10.02 -15.23
N LYS A 198 -4.08 -10.60 -14.50
CA LYS A 198 -4.33 -11.18 -13.17
C LYS A 198 -4.19 -10.12 -12.06
N SER A 199 -4.63 -10.45 -10.86
CA SER A 199 -4.34 -9.70 -9.65
C SER A 199 -2.84 -9.56 -9.42
N GLY A 200 -2.37 -8.37 -9.05
CA GLY A 200 -0.95 -8.05 -8.94
C GLY A 200 -0.25 -7.76 -10.28
N GLU A 201 -1.00 -7.67 -11.37
CA GLU A 201 -0.45 -7.34 -12.72
C GLU A 201 -0.82 -5.91 -13.17
N GLU A 202 -1.14 -5.01 -12.24
CA GLU A 202 -1.49 -3.60 -12.49
C GLU A 202 -0.41 -2.87 -13.28
N GLY A 203 0.86 -3.23 -13.07
CA GLY A 203 1.99 -2.72 -13.86
C GLY A 203 1.90 -3.03 -15.36
N LYS A 204 1.21 -4.12 -15.75
CA LYS A 204 0.96 -4.43 -17.17
C LYS A 204 -0.09 -3.47 -17.77
N THR A 205 -1.11 -3.11 -17.01
CA THR A 205 -2.09 -2.08 -17.41
C THR A 205 -1.41 -0.74 -17.57
N MET A 206 -0.53 -0.36 -16.62
CA MET A 206 0.26 0.87 -16.70
C MET A 206 1.14 0.89 -17.95
N GLY A 207 1.86 -0.20 -18.24
CA GLY A 207 2.66 -0.33 -19.46
C GLY A 207 1.82 -0.25 -20.74
N LEU A 208 0.68 -0.95 -20.76
CA LEU A 208 -0.25 -0.95 -21.89
C LEU A 208 -0.85 0.44 -22.18
N ALA A 209 -1.09 1.24 -21.14
CA ALA A 209 -1.61 2.61 -21.26
C ALA A 209 -0.71 3.52 -22.11
N SER A 210 0.59 3.22 -22.21
CA SER A 210 1.53 4.00 -23.03
C SER A 210 1.29 3.86 -24.54
N TYR A 211 0.57 2.84 -24.95
CA TYR A 211 0.24 2.57 -26.37
C TYR A 211 -1.16 3.03 -26.77
N GLY A 212 -1.95 3.52 -25.81
CA GLY A 212 -3.34 3.92 -26.03
C GLY A 212 -3.56 5.42 -26.03
N LYS A 213 -4.78 5.81 -26.43
CA LYS A 213 -5.31 7.15 -26.31
C LYS A 213 -6.46 7.15 -25.33
N SER A 214 -6.56 8.15 -24.45
CA SER A 214 -7.72 8.25 -23.57
C SER A 214 -8.98 8.50 -24.40
N ILE A 215 -9.98 7.66 -24.19
CA ILE A 215 -11.28 7.77 -24.85
C ILE A 215 -12.12 8.87 -24.19
N ILE A 216 -11.84 9.16 -22.91
CA ILE A 216 -12.55 10.15 -22.11
C ILE A 216 -11.58 11.21 -21.66
N ASN A 217 -12.00 12.48 -21.74
CA ASN A 217 -11.21 13.61 -21.28
C ASN A 217 -11.53 13.89 -19.81
N TYR A 218 -10.57 13.61 -18.93
CA TYR A 218 -10.67 13.85 -17.49
C TYR A 218 -9.95 15.12 -17.00
N SER A 219 -9.54 16.01 -17.91
CA SER A 219 -8.81 17.22 -17.55
C SER A 219 -9.54 18.15 -16.57
N ASN A 220 -10.86 18.04 -16.51
CA ASN A 220 -11.74 18.86 -15.66
C ASN A 220 -12.22 18.12 -14.39
N LEU A 221 -11.66 16.94 -14.06
CA LEU A 221 -11.98 16.30 -12.79
C LEU A 221 -11.59 17.22 -11.63
N ASN A 222 -12.54 17.47 -10.74
CA ASN A 222 -12.34 18.29 -9.56
C ASN A 222 -12.90 17.57 -8.34
N PHE A 223 -12.02 16.98 -7.57
CA PHE A 223 -12.33 16.38 -6.28
C PHE A 223 -11.94 17.35 -5.16
N ASN A 224 -12.90 18.09 -4.61
CA ASN A 224 -12.66 19.10 -3.59
C ASN A 224 -12.16 18.54 -2.25
N ASN A 225 -12.47 17.29 -1.97
CA ASN A 225 -12.07 16.53 -0.79
C ASN A 225 -12.14 15.03 -1.09
N LEU A 226 -12.04 14.17 -0.09
CA LEU A 226 -12.23 12.72 -0.27
C LEU A 226 -13.71 12.28 -0.38
N SER A 227 -14.68 13.22 -0.39
CA SER A 227 -16.11 12.94 -0.55
C SER A 227 -16.53 12.84 -2.02
N PHE A 228 -15.82 12.06 -2.82
CA PHE A 228 -16.16 11.79 -4.21
C PHE A 228 -16.68 10.35 -4.39
N SER A 229 -17.56 10.16 -5.38
CA SER A 229 -18.02 8.82 -5.76
C SER A 229 -17.10 8.21 -6.81
N THR A 230 -16.71 6.95 -6.57
CA THR A 230 -15.93 6.15 -7.54
C THR A 230 -16.65 4.82 -7.78
N LYS A 231 -17.91 4.88 -8.17
CA LYS A 231 -18.67 3.67 -8.46
C LYS A 231 -18.03 2.90 -9.61
N TYR A 232 -18.05 1.58 -9.53
CA TYR A 232 -17.56 0.71 -10.60
C TYR A 232 -18.21 1.06 -11.95
N SER A 233 -19.50 1.38 -11.93
CA SER A 233 -20.27 1.74 -13.11
C SER A 233 -19.83 3.03 -13.80
N ASP A 234 -19.08 3.93 -13.15
CA ASP A 234 -18.87 5.27 -13.71
C ASP A 234 -18.02 5.24 -14.99
N ILE A 235 -16.84 4.62 -14.97
CA ILE A 235 -16.04 4.46 -16.20
C ILE A 235 -16.80 3.68 -17.26
N ILE A 236 -17.51 2.62 -16.87
CA ILE A 236 -18.25 1.79 -17.82
C ILE A 236 -19.46 2.52 -18.38
N LYS A 237 -20.18 3.31 -17.57
CA LYS A 237 -21.27 4.17 -18.05
C LYS A 237 -20.79 5.23 -19.02
N GLU A 238 -19.65 5.84 -18.74
CA GLU A 238 -19.03 6.80 -19.63
C GLU A 238 -18.58 6.16 -20.94
N LEU A 239 -17.99 4.96 -20.89
CA LEU A 239 -17.68 4.18 -22.10
C LEU A 239 -18.94 3.81 -22.87
N ASN A 240 -20.04 3.45 -22.19
CA ASN A 240 -21.34 3.15 -22.82
C ASN A 240 -21.99 4.42 -23.40
N ALA A 241 -21.94 5.56 -22.70
CA ALA A 241 -22.49 6.84 -23.16
C ALA A 241 -21.83 7.32 -24.47
N LEU A 242 -20.59 6.92 -24.71
CA LEU A 242 -19.88 7.15 -25.97
C LEU A 242 -20.32 6.19 -27.09
N GLN A 243 -21.40 5.40 -26.88
CA GLN A 243 -21.90 4.38 -27.79
C GLN A 243 -20.88 3.33 -28.25
N LEU A 244 -19.81 3.17 -27.48
CA LEU A 244 -18.71 2.27 -27.83
C LEU A 244 -19.10 0.79 -27.75
N PHE A 245 -20.21 0.47 -27.05
CA PHE A 245 -20.71 -0.91 -26.91
C PHE A 245 -21.96 -1.22 -27.77
N SER A 246 -22.45 -0.27 -28.56
CA SER A 246 -23.80 -0.35 -29.13
C SER A 246 -24.00 -1.46 -30.16
N ASN A 247 -22.95 -2.02 -30.79
CA ASN A 247 -23.10 -2.97 -31.90
C ASN A 247 -22.09 -4.14 -31.93
N LYS A 248 -21.20 -4.25 -30.96
CA LYS A 248 -20.23 -5.36 -30.86
C LYS A 248 -20.41 -6.16 -29.58
N ARG A 249 -20.07 -7.44 -29.61
CA ARG A 249 -19.93 -8.20 -28.38
C ARG A 249 -18.92 -7.50 -27.48
N TYR A 250 -19.28 -7.28 -26.24
CA TYR A 250 -18.48 -6.59 -25.23
C TYR A 250 -17.03 -7.08 -25.16
N LYS A 251 -16.81 -8.42 -25.24
CA LYS A 251 -15.48 -9.02 -25.23
C LYS A 251 -14.63 -8.62 -26.44
N ASP A 252 -15.25 -8.52 -27.62
CA ASP A 252 -14.53 -8.15 -28.85
C ASP A 252 -14.10 -6.68 -28.76
N TYR A 253 -14.99 -5.80 -28.27
CA TYR A 253 -14.64 -4.38 -28.06
C TYR A 253 -13.46 -4.21 -27.11
N ILE A 254 -13.47 -4.87 -25.95
CA ILE A 254 -12.37 -4.78 -24.98
C ILE A 254 -11.07 -5.28 -25.66
N LYS A 255 -11.10 -6.41 -26.35
CA LYS A 255 -9.94 -6.99 -27.02
C LYS A 255 -9.33 -6.04 -28.05
N GLU A 256 -10.16 -5.36 -28.83
CA GLU A 256 -9.72 -4.42 -29.88
C GLU A 256 -9.20 -3.09 -29.29
N ASN A 257 -9.72 -2.65 -28.13
CA ASN A 257 -9.43 -1.33 -27.55
C ASN A 257 -8.65 -1.40 -26.22
N ARG A 258 -7.94 -2.49 -25.97
CA ARG A 258 -7.26 -2.71 -24.68
C ARG A 258 -6.36 -1.55 -24.26
N ALA A 259 -5.54 -1.03 -25.17
CA ALA A 259 -4.61 0.06 -24.88
C ALA A 259 -5.33 1.37 -24.57
N ASP A 260 -6.41 1.68 -25.28
CA ASP A 260 -7.21 2.89 -25.07
C ASP A 260 -7.97 2.84 -23.74
N ILE A 261 -8.52 1.68 -23.38
CA ILE A 261 -9.15 1.46 -22.06
C ILE A 261 -8.11 1.59 -20.94
N ALA A 262 -6.92 1.00 -21.11
CA ALA A 262 -5.83 1.15 -20.15
C ALA A 262 -5.40 2.62 -20.00
N LYS A 263 -5.28 3.36 -21.10
CA LYS A 263 -4.96 4.80 -21.06
C LYS A 263 -6.07 5.62 -20.42
N THR A 264 -7.31 5.24 -20.63
CA THR A 264 -8.46 5.93 -20.04
C THR A 264 -8.48 5.82 -18.52
N VAL A 265 -8.30 4.62 -17.96
CA VAL A 265 -8.21 4.46 -16.50
C VAL A 265 -6.96 5.12 -15.93
N GLN A 266 -5.81 5.04 -16.62
CA GLN A 266 -4.58 5.72 -16.21
C GLN A 266 -4.80 7.23 -16.11
N SER A 267 -5.39 7.85 -17.14
CA SER A 267 -5.69 9.28 -17.14
C SER A 267 -6.71 9.68 -16.07
N TYR A 268 -7.68 8.83 -15.79
CA TYR A 268 -8.63 9.04 -14.69
C TYR A 268 -7.90 9.12 -13.35
N ILE A 269 -7.07 8.12 -13.03
CA ILE A 269 -6.33 8.07 -11.76
C ILE A 269 -5.37 9.25 -11.64
N GLU A 270 -4.61 9.56 -12.68
CA GLU A 270 -3.70 10.71 -12.71
C GLU A 270 -4.42 12.02 -12.36
N ASN A 271 -5.53 12.30 -13.04
CA ASN A 271 -6.29 13.54 -12.80
C ASN A 271 -6.98 13.55 -11.42
N ALA A 272 -7.52 12.40 -10.96
CA ALA A 272 -8.13 12.28 -9.65
C ALA A 272 -7.11 12.60 -8.53
N VAL A 273 -5.97 11.93 -8.55
CA VAL A 273 -4.91 12.11 -7.55
C VAL A 273 -4.36 13.55 -7.54
N ILE A 274 -4.08 14.12 -8.72
CA ILE A 274 -3.61 15.50 -8.85
C ILE A 274 -4.64 16.49 -8.29
N SER A 275 -5.92 16.30 -8.61
CA SER A 275 -7.00 17.15 -8.11
C SER A 275 -7.10 17.11 -6.58
N ILE A 276 -7.06 15.91 -6.00
CA ILE A 276 -7.08 15.71 -4.54
C ILE A 276 -5.88 16.43 -3.90
N ILE A 277 -4.66 16.15 -4.36
CA ILE A 277 -3.44 16.75 -3.81
C ILE A 277 -3.50 18.28 -3.88
N LYS A 278 -3.86 18.85 -5.03
CA LYS A 278 -3.98 20.30 -5.20
C LYS A 278 -4.96 20.93 -4.23
N ASN A 279 -6.09 20.28 -3.96
CA ASN A 279 -7.09 20.80 -3.05
C ASN A 279 -6.62 20.75 -1.59
N TYR A 280 -5.97 19.65 -1.17
CA TYR A 280 -5.41 19.59 0.19
C TYR A 280 -4.24 20.53 0.39
N LEU A 281 -3.39 20.77 -0.63
CA LEU A 281 -2.32 21.77 -0.56
C LEU A 281 -2.85 23.22 -0.47
N LYS A 282 -4.07 23.51 -0.96
CA LYS A 282 -4.73 24.81 -0.73
C LYS A 282 -5.21 24.96 0.72
N LEU A 283 -5.73 23.88 1.33
CA LEU A 283 -6.21 23.87 2.69
C LEU A 283 -5.08 23.82 3.72
N TYR A 284 -4.03 23.08 3.41
CA TYR A 284 -2.86 22.84 4.24
C TYR A 284 -1.60 23.11 3.42
N PRO A 285 -1.20 24.39 3.28
CA PRO A 285 -0.04 24.76 2.49
C PRO A 285 1.23 24.07 2.99
N CYS A 286 1.83 23.25 2.13
CA CYS A 286 3.06 22.51 2.40
C CYS A 286 3.86 22.37 1.13
N LYS A 287 5.19 22.30 1.26
CA LYS A 287 6.12 22.15 0.13
C LYS A 287 6.54 20.70 -0.10
N ASN A 288 6.29 19.84 0.88
CA ASN A 288 6.70 18.44 0.83
C ASN A 288 5.47 17.53 0.80
N LEU A 289 5.57 16.46 0.02
CA LEU A 289 4.52 15.45 -0.11
C LEU A 289 5.12 14.07 0.09
N CYS A 290 4.50 13.27 0.97
CA CYS A 290 4.75 11.84 1.09
C CYS A 290 3.59 11.06 0.47
N LEU A 291 3.91 10.02 -0.31
CA LEU A 291 2.94 9.14 -0.95
C LEU A 291 3.16 7.71 -0.48
N SER A 292 2.09 6.98 -0.15
CA SER A 292 2.13 5.57 0.27
C SER A 292 0.81 4.87 -0.04
N GLY A 293 0.84 3.55 -0.06
CA GLY A 293 -0.24 2.67 -0.52
C GLY A 293 0.02 2.14 -1.93
N GLY A 294 -0.59 1.02 -2.26
CA GLY A 294 -0.35 0.28 -3.51
C GLY A 294 -0.57 1.11 -4.79
N LEU A 295 -1.42 2.15 -4.74
CA LEU A 295 -1.63 3.04 -5.89
C LEU A 295 -0.33 3.74 -6.33
N PHE A 296 0.56 4.07 -5.40
CA PHE A 296 1.79 4.80 -5.70
C PHE A 296 2.96 3.93 -6.17
N LEU A 297 2.72 2.64 -6.43
CA LEU A 297 3.55 1.82 -7.31
C LEU A 297 3.41 2.25 -8.79
N ASN A 298 2.38 3.05 -9.11
CA ASN A 298 2.15 3.60 -10.43
C ASN A 298 3.08 4.80 -10.72
N CYS A 299 4.24 4.51 -11.31
CA CYS A 299 5.27 5.53 -11.59
C CYS A 299 4.81 6.61 -12.58
N LEU A 300 3.86 6.31 -13.49
CA LEU A 300 3.30 7.32 -14.40
C LEU A 300 2.46 8.34 -13.63
N THR A 301 1.62 7.88 -12.70
CA THR A 301 0.87 8.77 -11.80
C THR A 301 1.81 9.62 -10.96
N ASN A 302 2.86 9.01 -10.39
CA ASN A 302 3.85 9.72 -9.59
C ASN A 302 4.56 10.82 -10.39
N HIS A 303 4.95 10.54 -11.63
CA HIS A 303 5.55 11.53 -12.53
C HIS A 303 4.58 12.69 -12.81
N LYS A 304 3.31 12.38 -13.06
CA LYS A 304 2.29 13.42 -13.29
C LYS A 304 2.05 14.31 -12.06
N ILE A 305 2.17 13.78 -10.86
CA ILE A 305 2.13 14.58 -9.63
C ILE A 305 3.29 15.58 -9.60
N ILE A 306 4.52 15.13 -9.92
CA ILE A 306 5.72 16.00 -9.99
C ILE A 306 5.52 17.14 -10.98
N GLU A 307 4.99 16.87 -12.16
CA GLU A 307 4.76 17.88 -13.20
C GLU A 307 3.67 18.89 -12.85
N ASN A 308 2.65 18.49 -12.10
CA ASN A 308 1.41 19.26 -11.97
C ASN A 308 1.15 19.86 -10.59
N CYS A 309 1.81 19.38 -9.53
CA CYS A 309 1.68 19.90 -8.20
C CYS A 309 2.90 20.78 -7.86
N ASN A 310 2.65 22.01 -7.40
CA ASN A 310 3.73 22.95 -7.06
C ASN A 310 4.38 22.57 -5.71
N LEU A 311 5.24 21.56 -5.74
CA LEU A 311 5.94 20.98 -4.60
C LEU A 311 7.45 21.14 -4.76
N GLU A 312 8.16 21.31 -3.64
CA GLU A 312 9.63 21.32 -3.64
C GLU A 312 10.18 19.89 -3.55
N ASN A 313 9.54 19.05 -2.75
CA ASN A 313 9.98 17.68 -2.55
C ASN A 313 8.80 16.71 -2.55
N ILE A 314 9.02 15.55 -3.15
CA ILE A 314 8.09 14.40 -3.11
C ILE A 314 8.89 13.18 -2.66
N PHE A 315 8.36 12.46 -1.69
CA PHE A 315 8.93 11.21 -1.22
C PHE A 315 7.94 10.06 -1.42
N ILE A 316 8.41 9.01 -2.03
CA ILE A 316 7.70 7.75 -2.20
C ILE A 316 8.63 6.64 -1.72
N LEU A 317 8.20 5.91 -0.69
CA LEU A 317 8.98 4.76 -0.24
C LEU A 317 9.07 3.74 -1.40
N PRO A 318 10.25 3.17 -1.71
CA PRO A 318 10.34 2.11 -2.73
C PRO A 318 9.37 0.94 -2.49
N ALA A 319 9.16 0.57 -1.22
CA ALA A 319 8.12 -0.34 -0.76
C ALA A 319 6.86 0.45 -0.37
N SER A 320 6.18 1.08 -1.35
CA SER A 320 5.02 1.94 -1.06
C SER A 320 3.74 1.15 -0.78
N GLY A 321 3.68 -0.12 -1.17
CA GLY A 321 2.60 -1.05 -0.85
C GLY A 321 2.70 -1.63 0.56
N ASP A 322 1.98 -2.74 0.79
CA ASP A 322 1.91 -3.40 2.11
C ASP A 322 3.27 -3.94 2.58
N ASP A 323 4.18 -4.21 1.65
CA ASP A 323 5.57 -4.60 1.92
C ASP A 323 6.37 -3.55 2.73
N GLY A 324 5.94 -2.29 2.73
CA GLY A 324 6.50 -1.21 3.57
C GLY A 324 5.87 -1.08 4.95
N GLN A 325 4.80 -1.78 5.25
CA GLN A 325 4.04 -1.59 6.49
C GLN A 325 4.77 -2.05 7.75
N ALA A 326 5.59 -3.09 7.66
CA ALA A 326 6.40 -3.53 8.79
C ALA A 326 7.35 -2.41 9.28
N LEU A 327 7.88 -1.59 8.36
CA LEU A 327 8.67 -0.41 8.70
C LEU A 327 7.84 0.66 9.43
N GLY A 328 6.63 0.94 8.93
CA GLY A 328 5.70 1.89 9.57
C GLY A 328 5.29 1.44 10.97
N SER A 329 5.03 0.15 11.13
CA SER A 329 4.72 -0.47 12.43
C SER A 329 5.87 -0.34 13.42
N ALA A 330 7.11 -0.53 12.95
CA ALA A 330 8.30 -0.35 13.78
C ALA A 330 8.46 1.11 14.23
N TYR A 331 8.27 2.07 13.32
CA TYR A 331 8.30 3.50 13.67
C TYR A 331 7.24 3.85 14.70
N TYR A 332 6.01 3.40 14.49
CA TYR A 332 4.91 3.65 15.41
C TYR A 332 5.23 3.12 16.81
N ALA A 333 5.59 1.83 16.94
CA ALA A 333 5.89 1.22 18.23
C ALA A 333 7.09 1.91 18.92
N TYR A 334 8.13 2.24 18.17
CA TYR A 334 9.29 2.94 18.70
C TYR A 334 8.90 4.29 19.31
N LEU A 335 8.05 5.07 18.63
CA LEU A 335 7.59 6.38 19.10
C LEU A 335 6.67 6.27 20.31
N GLN A 336 5.77 5.27 20.32
CA GLN A 336 4.90 5.02 21.48
C GLN A 336 5.71 4.65 22.72
N GLN A 337 6.75 3.82 22.56
CA GLN A 337 7.54 3.31 23.68
C GLN A 337 8.57 4.34 24.18
N PHE A 338 9.21 5.08 23.28
CA PHE A 338 10.40 5.87 23.60
C PHE A 338 10.24 7.38 23.36
N GLY A 339 9.10 7.80 22.80
CA GLY A 339 8.84 9.18 22.45
C GLY A 339 9.50 9.64 21.15
N LYS A 340 9.44 10.92 20.87
CA LYS A 340 9.95 11.51 19.62
C LYS A 340 11.43 11.25 19.42
N THR A 341 11.78 10.86 18.20
CA THR A 341 13.17 10.67 17.76
C THR A 341 13.33 11.04 16.31
N LYS A 342 14.55 11.36 15.91
CA LYS A 342 14.92 11.47 14.49
C LYS A 342 15.40 10.10 14.03
N PHE A 343 14.73 9.56 13.03
CA PHE A 343 15.12 8.28 12.47
C PHE A 343 16.20 8.42 11.41
N ASN A 344 17.02 7.38 11.28
CA ASN A 344 18.02 7.24 10.23
C ASN A 344 17.76 5.96 9.44
N ILE A 345 17.67 6.08 8.13
CA ILE A 345 17.38 4.99 7.22
C ILE A 345 18.30 5.06 6.01
N ASN A 346 18.86 3.92 5.60
CA ASN A 346 19.66 3.79 4.39
C ASN A 346 18.82 3.11 3.30
N LEU A 347 18.05 3.90 2.57
CA LEU A 347 17.27 3.41 1.42
C LEU A 347 18.16 3.21 0.18
N PRO A 348 17.75 2.30 -0.73
CA PRO A 348 16.60 1.41 -0.64
C PRO A 348 16.93 0.00 -0.08
N TYR A 349 18.18 -0.30 0.20
CA TYR A 349 18.65 -1.66 0.48
C TYR A 349 18.58 -1.98 1.98
N LEU A 350 17.42 -2.44 2.44
CA LEU A 350 17.16 -2.80 3.84
C LEU A 350 17.17 -4.31 4.10
N GLY A 351 17.23 -5.12 3.04
CA GLY A 351 17.23 -6.59 3.14
C GLY A 351 18.56 -7.17 3.59
N LEU A 352 18.60 -8.49 3.67
CA LEU A 352 19.83 -9.22 4.03
C LEU A 352 20.87 -9.06 2.92
N SER A 353 22.12 -8.82 3.33
CA SER A 353 23.28 -8.80 2.43
C SER A 353 24.23 -9.96 2.73
N TYR A 354 24.93 -10.41 1.72
CA TYR A 354 25.90 -11.51 1.80
C TYR A 354 27.22 -11.05 1.22
N SER A 355 28.34 -11.44 1.86
CA SER A 355 29.67 -11.19 1.31
C SER A 355 29.95 -12.13 0.12
N ASP A 356 30.83 -11.70 -0.78
CA ASP A 356 31.27 -12.52 -1.91
C ASP A 356 31.85 -13.86 -1.46
N ASP A 357 32.62 -13.88 -0.36
CA ASP A 357 33.17 -15.09 0.22
C ASP A 357 32.07 -16.07 0.66
N LYS A 358 31.00 -15.54 1.29
CA LYS A 358 29.85 -16.36 1.68
C LYS A 358 29.13 -16.94 0.47
N ILE A 359 28.94 -16.13 -0.57
CA ILE A 359 28.33 -16.56 -1.84
C ILE A 359 29.17 -17.66 -2.49
N LEU A 360 30.50 -17.47 -2.58
CA LEU A 360 31.41 -18.46 -3.14
C LEU A 360 31.44 -19.77 -2.32
N GLN A 361 31.38 -19.68 -1.00
CA GLN A 361 31.30 -20.84 -0.12
C GLN A 361 30.01 -21.63 -0.37
N ASP A 362 28.87 -20.94 -0.46
CA ASP A 362 27.56 -21.57 -0.68
C ASP A 362 27.49 -22.23 -2.07
N ILE A 363 28.05 -21.60 -3.12
CA ILE A 363 28.15 -22.18 -4.49
C ILE A 363 28.98 -23.48 -4.43
N LYS A 364 30.16 -23.45 -3.79
CA LYS A 364 31.02 -24.63 -3.66
C LYS A 364 30.36 -25.76 -2.88
N THR A 365 29.65 -25.43 -1.79
CA THR A 365 29.02 -26.43 -0.92
C THR A 365 27.80 -27.10 -1.58
N LYS A 366 27.10 -26.38 -2.45
CA LYS A 366 25.90 -26.87 -3.15
C LYS A 366 26.19 -27.41 -4.53
N ASN A 367 27.46 -27.45 -4.97
CA ASN A 367 27.87 -27.87 -6.31
C ASN A 367 27.11 -27.14 -7.45
N LEU A 368 26.88 -25.81 -7.28
CA LEU A 368 26.24 -24.94 -8.26
C LEU A 368 27.24 -24.33 -9.23
#